data_14a206c897e4702dafbdf29d8727144f
#
_entry.id   14a206c897e4702dafbdf29d8727144f
#
_cell.length_a   1.000
_cell.length_b   1.000
_cell.length_c   1.000
_cell.angle_alpha   90.00
_cell.angle_beta   90.00
_cell.angle_gamma   90.00
#
_symmetry.space_group_name_H-M   'P 1'
#
loop_
_entity.id
_entity.type
_entity.pdbx_description
1 polymer ?
#
loop_
_entity_poly.entity_id
_entity_poly.type
_entity_poly.pdbx_seq_one_letter_code
_entity_poly.pdbx_strand_id
1 'polypeptide(L)'
;MSTYFLKLYVTNMTPKIEGSVEKLRQVCDQELNGEYDFKIINILENPQLAEGDRVLATPTLIKELPTPVKRIIGDISNTEKVLFGLDLLKKD
;
A
#
# COMPACT_ATOMS: atom_id res chain seq x y z
N MET A 1 1.93 8.00 -17.07
CA MET A 1 2.98 7.99 -16.06
C MET A 1 2.36 8.05 -14.68
N SER A 2 2.71 7.11 -13.81
CA SER A 2 2.10 7.07 -12.48
C SER A 2 2.72 8.11 -11.58
N THR A 3 1.89 8.90 -10.91
CA THR A 3 2.34 9.89 -9.94
C THR A 3 2.61 9.27 -8.57
N TYR A 4 1.85 8.23 -8.24
CA TYR A 4 1.94 7.52 -6.96
C TYR A 4 2.33 6.07 -7.20
N PHE A 5 3.20 5.56 -6.36
CA PHE A 5 3.59 4.15 -6.41
C PHE A 5 3.42 3.54 -5.03
N LEU A 6 2.52 2.56 -4.94
CA LEU A 6 2.19 1.85 -3.71
C LEU A 6 2.57 0.39 -3.84
N LYS A 7 3.17 -0.18 -2.79
CA LYS A 7 3.52 -1.60 -2.73
C LYS A 7 2.94 -2.20 -1.46
N LEU A 8 2.26 -3.32 -1.60
CA LEU A 8 1.75 -4.08 -0.46
C LEU A 8 2.46 -5.41 -0.39
N TYR A 9 3.18 -5.62 0.69
CA TYR A 9 3.85 -6.90 0.97
C TYR A 9 2.94 -7.78 1.80
N VAL A 10 2.73 -9.00 1.35
CA VAL A 10 1.89 -9.99 2.03
C VAL A 10 2.60 -11.33 2.07
N THR A 11 2.24 -12.15 3.06
CA THR A 11 2.67 -13.55 3.12
C THR A 11 1.66 -14.41 2.36
N ASN A 12 0.37 -14.19 2.66
CA ASN A 12 -0.74 -14.85 1.98
C ASN A 12 -1.84 -13.84 1.76
N MET A 13 -2.49 -13.92 0.59
CA MET A 13 -3.66 -13.11 0.35
C MET A 13 -4.87 -13.76 1.02
N THR A 14 -5.52 -13.02 1.91
CA THR A 14 -6.72 -13.46 2.62
C THR A 14 -7.91 -12.66 2.14
N PRO A 15 -9.16 -13.16 2.33
CA PRO A 15 -10.34 -12.37 1.98
C PRO A 15 -10.39 -11.01 2.67
N LYS A 16 -9.90 -10.93 3.91
CA LYS A 16 -9.83 -9.66 4.65
C LYS A 16 -8.89 -8.68 3.95
N ILE A 17 -7.71 -9.15 3.56
CA ILE A 17 -6.73 -8.32 2.87
C ILE A 17 -7.26 -7.91 1.49
N GLU A 18 -7.87 -8.84 0.75
CA GLU A 18 -8.47 -8.53 -0.54
C GLU A 18 -9.52 -7.43 -0.44
N GLY A 19 -10.39 -7.51 0.56
CA GLY A 19 -11.41 -6.49 0.80
C GLY A 19 -10.79 -5.13 1.11
N SER A 20 -9.72 -5.12 1.91
CA SER A 20 -9.01 -3.88 2.24
C SER A 20 -8.34 -3.27 1.01
N VAL A 21 -7.71 -4.12 0.18
CA VAL A 21 -7.07 -3.67 -1.06
C VAL A 21 -8.11 -3.06 -2.00
N GLU A 22 -9.25 -3.72 -2.14
CA GLU A 22 -10.31 -3.22 -3.03
C GLU A 22 -10.80 -1.84 -2.60
N LYS A 23 -11.02 -1.64 -1.31
CA LYS A 23 -11.41 -0.33 -0.78
C LYS A 23 -10.34 0.72 -1.02
N LEU A 24 -9.08 0.37 -0.81
CA LEU A 24 -7.97 1.28 -1.05
C LEU A 24 -7.91 1.68 -2.53
N ARG A 25 -8.06 0.72 -3.43
CA ARG A 25 -8.05 1.02 -4.86
C ARG A 25 -9.20 1.94 -5.26
N GLN A 26 -10.40 1.72 -4.72
CA GLN A 26 -11.55 2.58 -5.00
C GLN A 26 -11.27 4.03 -4.60
N VAL A 27 -10.73 4.23 -3.40
CA VAL A 27 -10.42 5.57 -2.93
C VAL A 27 -9.28 6.19 -3.74
N CYS A 28 -8.27 5.42 -4.06
CA CYS A 28 -7.16 5.91 -4.88
C CYS A 28 -7.63 6.31 -6.28
N ASP A 29 -8.56 5.55 -6.86
CA ASP A 29 -9.13 5.91 -8.16
C ASP A 29 -9.84 7.26 -8.09
N GLN A 30 -10.54 7.54 -7.00
CA GLN A 30 -11.25 8.80 -6.81
C GLN A 30 -10.31 9.94 -6.46
N GLU A 31 -9.43 9.73 -5.47
CA GLU A 31 -8.59 10.81 -4.92
C GLU A 31 -7.36 11.09 -5.78
N LEU A 32 -6.85 10.09 -6.46
CA LEU A 32 -5.62 10.22 -7.26
C LEU A 32 -5.90 10.20 -8.76
N ASN A 33 -7.18 10.23 -9.15
CA ASN A 33 -7.62 10.24 -10.55
C ASN A 33 -7.03 9.09 -11.37
N GLY A 34 -6.79 7.95 -10.72
CA GLY A 34 -6.20 6.79 -11.38
C GLY A 34 -4.70 6.92 -11.66
N GLU A 35 -4.07 8.00 -11.24
CA GLU A 35 -2.64 8.23 -11.48
C GLU A 35 -1.78 7.55 -10.41
N TYR A 36 -1.91 6.23 -10.32
CA TYR A 36 -1.15 5.45 -9.34
C TYR A 36 -0.91 4.04 -9.86
N ASP A 37 0.17 3.43 -9.37
CA ASP A 37 0.42 2.00 -9.49
C ASP A 37 0.31 1.36 -8.11
N PHE A 38 -0.35 0.22 -8.04
CA PHE A 38 -0.51 -0.52 -6.80
C PHE A 38 -0.06 -1.96 -7.05
N LYS A 39 1.07 -2.34 -6.46
CA LYS A 39 1.61 -3.69 -6.61
C LYS A 39 1.42 -4.48 -5.33
N ILE A 40 1.02 -5.74 -5.49
CA ILE A 40 0.95 -6.69 -4.39
C ILE A 40 2.09 -7.67 -4.55
N ILE A 41 2.92 -7.79 -3.52
CA ILE A 41 4.14 -8.59 -3.58
C ILE A 41 4.08 -9.65 -2.49
N ASN A 42 4.16 -10.92 -2.91
CA ASN A 42 4.23 -12.04 -1.97
C ASN A 42 5.68 -12.20 -1.52
N ILE A 43 5.90 -12.08 -0.20
CA ILE A 43 7.24 -12.17 0.37
C ILE A 43 7.88 -13.53 0.13
N LEU A 44 7.08 -14.59 0.17
CA LEU A 44 7.60 -15.94 -0.01
C LEU A 44 8.13 -16.17 -1.43
N GLU A 45 7.57 -15.48 -2.40
CA GLU A 45 8.00 -15.56 -3.79
C GLU A 45 9.07 -14.54 -4.14
N ASN A 46 9.16 -13.46 -3.36
CA ASN A 46 10.06 -12.35 -3.63
C ASN A 46 10.81 -11.91 -2.38
N PRO A 47 11.57 -12.83 -1.75
CA PRO A 47 12.23 -12.50 -0.49
C PRO A 47 13.27 -11.38 -0.62
N GLN A 48 13.90 -11.25 -1.78
CA GLN A 48 14.91 -10.21 -1.99
C GLN A 48 14.30 -8.82 -2.03
N LEU A 49 13.10 -8.70 -2.62
CA LEU A 49 12.40 -7.42 -2.63
C LEU A 49 12.00 -7.00 -1.23
N ALA A 50 11.48 -7.94 -0.44
CA ALA A 50 11.10 -7.67 0.93
C ALA A 50 12.31 -7.25 1.78
N GLU A 51 13.44 -7.92 1.60
CA GLU A 51 14.67 -7.57 2.29
C GLU A 51 15.16 -6.18 1.90
N GLY A 52 15.12 -5.87 0.61
CA GLY A 52 15.53 -4.55 0.12
C GLY A 52 14.69 -3.42 0.70
N ASP A 53 13.41 -3.64 0.90
CA ASP A 53 12.50 -2.67 1.49
C ASP A 53 12.42 -2.79 3.01
N ARG A 54 13.22 -3.67 3.62
CA ARG A 54 13.26 -3.90 5.07
C ARG A 54 11.90 -4.21 5.66
N VAL A 55 11.18 -5.12 5.01
CA VAL A 55 9.86 -5.56 5.48
C VAL A 55 10.06 -6.64 6.53
N LEU A 56 9.67 -6.34 7.77
CA LEU A 56 9.85 -7.23 8.91
C LEU A 56 8.56 -7.92 9.33
N ALA A 57 7.43 -7.46 8.86
CA ALA A 57 6.12 -7.99 9.21
C ALA A 57 5.18 -7.80 8.04
N THR A 58 4.10 -8.58 8.01
CA THR A 58 3.07 -8.47 6.98
C THR A 58 1.70 -8.35 7.62
N PRO A 59 0.75 -7.67 6.96
CA PRO A 59 0.98 -6.89 5.75
C PRO A 59 1.75 -5.61 6.02
N THR A 60 2.53 -5.14 5.04
CA THR A 60 3.18 -3.84 5.06
C THR A 60 2.86 -3.12 3.77
N LEU A 61 2.29 -1.94 3.89
CA LEU A 61 1.93 -1.10 2.75
C LEU A 61 2.86 0.10 2.69
N ILE A 62 3.52 0.29 1.55
CA ILE A 62 4.52 1.34 1.37
C ILE A 62 4.07 2.27 0.24
N LYS A 63 4.04 3.58 0.54
CA LYS A 63 3.98 4.58 -0.52
C LYS A 63 5.43 4.96 -0.86
N GLU A 64 5.89 4.55 -2.02
CA GLU A 64 7.25 4.80 -2.45
C GLU A 64 7.39 6.13 -3.16
N LEU A 65 6.40 6.49 -3.95
CA LEU A 65 6.35 7.77 -4.65
C LEU A 65 4.99 8.41 -4.44
N PRO A 66 4.91 9.73 -4.32
CA PRO A 66 6.02 10.67 -4.21
C PRO A 66 6.68 10.59 -2.83
N THR A 67 7.91 11.06 -2.75
CA THR A 67 8.61 11.17 -1.46
C THR A 67 7.97 12.25 -0.59
N PRO A 68 8.04 12.13 0.73
CA PRO A 68 8.78 11.12 1.49
C PRO A 68 8.12 9.76 1.46
N VAL A 69 8.94 8.71 1.53
CA VAL A 69 8.44 7.34 1.63
C VAL A 69 7.71 7.17 2.97
N LYS A 70 6.52 6.60 2.92
CA LYS A 70 5.72 6.32 4.12
C LYS A 70 5.31 4.86 4.09
N ARG A 71 5.14 4.27 5.27
CA ARG A 71 4.67 2.89 5.35
C ARG A 71 3.71 2.69 6.51
N ILE A 72 2.81 1.73 6.32
CA ILE A 72 1.89 1.24 7.35
C ILE A 72 2.20 -0.23 7.56
N ILE A 73 2.43 -0.62 8.80
CA ILE A 73 2.72 -2.02 9.16
C ILE A 73 1.55 -2.54 9.96
N GLY A 74 1.06 -3.72 9.57
CA GLY A 74 -0.05 -4.37 10.27
C GLY A 74 -1.38 -4.16 9.58
N ASP A 75 -2.45 -4.00 10.35
CA ASP A 75 -3.81 -3.97 9.84
C ASP A 75 -4.05 -2.79 8.90
N ILE A 76 -4.46 -3.09 7.66
CA ILE A 76 -4.79 -2.09 6.65
C ILE A 76 -6.29 -1.97 6.41
N SER A 77 -7.12 -2.51 7.32
CA SER A 77 -8.57 -2.53 7.14
C SER A 77 -9.23 -1.16 7.35
N ASN A 78 -8.59 -0.27 8.10
CA ASN A 78 -9.09 1.08 8.28
C ASN A 78 -8.54 1.97 7.15
N THR A 79 -9.32 2.09 6.09
CA THR A 79 -8.90 2.78 4.87
C THR A 79 -8.50 4.23 5.12
N GLU A 80 -9.30 4.95 5.91
CA GLU A 80 -9.02 6.36 6.19
C GLU A 80 -7.71 6.54 6.94
N LYS A 81 -7.47 5.71 7.94
CA LYS A 81 -6.23 5.75 8.71
C LYS A 81 -5.01 5.46 7.83
N VAL A 82 -5.16 4.49 6.92
CA VAL A 82 -4.09 4.14 5.99
C VAL A 82 -3.78 5.32 5.07
N LEU A 83 -4.81 5.95 4.52
CA LEU A 83 -4.63 7.07 3.61
C LEU A 83 -3.94 8.25 4.29
N PHE A 84 -4.32 8.55 5.53
CA PHE A 84 -3.65 9.59 6.31
C PHE A 84 -2.19 9.23 6.59
N GLY A 85 -1.94 7.99 7.00
CA GLY A 85 -0.59 7.53 7.31
C GLY A 85 0.35 7.57 6.12
N LEU A 86 -0.19 7.44 4.92
CA LEU A 86 0.59 7.46 3.68
C LEU A 86 0.60 8.84 3.00
N ASP A 87 0.01 9.86 3.61
CA ASP A 87 -0.11 11.20 3.04
C ASP A 87 -0.88 11.20 1.71
N LEU A 88 -1.89 10.35 1.60
CA LEU A 88 -2.70 10.25 0.39
C LEU A 88 -3.97 11.09 0.44
N LEU A 89 -4.38 11.53 1.65
CA LEU A 89 -5.51 12.44 1.80
C LEU A 89 -4.98 13.85 1.96
N LYS A 90 -5.52 14.75 1.15
CA LYS A 90 -5.19 16.17 1.28
C LYS A 90 -5.99 16.76 2.44
N LYS A 91 -5.30 17.47 3.31
CA LYS A 91 -5.96 18.31 4.30
C LYS A 91 -6.20 19.68 3.68
N ASP A 92 -7.43 20.08 3.70
CA ASP A 92 -7.75 21.46 3.35
C ASP A 92 -7.54 22.37 4.54
#